data_c8c497668bb1230348917dfd65e9c429
#
_entry.id   c8c497668bb1230348917dfd65e9c429
#
_cell.length_a   1.000
_cell.length_b   1.000
_cell.length_c   1.000
_cell.angle_alpha   90.00
_cell.angle_beta   90.00
_cell.angle_gamma   90.00
#
_symmetry.space_group_name_H-M   'P 1'
#
loop_
_entity.id
_entity.type
_entity.pdbx_description
1 polymer ?
#
loop_
_entity_poly.entity_id
_entity_poly.type
_entity_poly.pdbx_seq_one_letter_code
_entity_poly.pdbx_strand_id
1 'polypeptide(L)'
;MLSTVLNTSLCDDGALQRAYIKLILQDYESRCGVRFNLYEFSSGEELLEKFNQNPNLFDLFFLDHRMKTITGLEAASHIRQRNQGCHIVFITASEEQGDFKAVSPLRVLTKPAQPAAVWDILDKVAAEKISPSHSG
;
A
#
# COMPACT_ATOMS: atom_id res chain seq x y z
N MET A 1 -23.03 9.75 9.24
CA MET A 1 -21.69 9.58 9.73
C MET A 1 -20.72 9.48 8.59
N LEU A 2 -19.63 10.17 8.68
CA LEU A 2 -18.65 10.16 7.60
C LEU A 2 -17.78 8.93 7.71
N SER A 3 -17.52 8.27 6.60
CA SER A 3 -16.61 7.15 6.58
C SER A 3 -15.18 7.66 6.49
N THR A 4 -14.26 6.92 7.07
CA THR A 4 -12.84 7.17 6.88
C THR A 4 -12.49 6.73 5.46
N VAL A 5 -11.81 7.57 4.72
CA VAL A 5 -11.40 7.27 3.34
C VAL A 5 -9.90 7.10 3.31
N LEU A 6 -9.44 5.99 2.75
CA LEU A 6 -8.01 5.72 2.58
C LEU A 6 -7.67 5.73 1.10
N ASN A 7 -6.83 6.68 0.70
CA ASN A 7 -6.32 6.73 -0.67
C ASN A 7 -5.20 5.71 -0.77
N THR A 8 -5.45 4.64 -1.50
CA THR A 8 -4.61 3.45 -1.47
C THR A 8 -4.10 3.10 -2.86
N SER A 9 -2.81 2.86 -2.94
CA SER A 9 -2.17 2.41 -4.18
C SER A 9 -1.99 0.92 -4.13
N LEU A 10 -2.31 0.23 -5.21
CA LEU A 10 -2.07 -1.19 -5.36
C LEU A 10 -1.25 -1.39 -6.62
N CYS A 11 0.03 -1.67 -6.45
CA CYS A 11 0.98 -1.77 -7.55
C CYS A 11 1.55 -3.19 -7.64
N ASP A 12 1.21 -3.88 -8.71
CA ASP A 12 1.66 -5.24 -8.95
C ASP A 12 1.44 -5.49 -10.45
N ASP A 13 2.40 -6.08 -11.14
CA ASP A 13 2.25 -6.32 -12.57
C ASP A 13 1.31 -7.50 -12.88
N GLY A 14 0.90 -8.26 -11.89
CA GLY A 14 -0.02 -9.38 -12.07
C GLY A 14 -1.46 -8.98 -11.80
N ALA A 15 -2.31 -9.07 -12.83
CA ALA A 15 -3.71 -8.70 -12.68
C ALA A 15 -4.45 -9.56 -11.65
N LEU A 16 -4.12 -10.86 -11.59
CA LEU A 16 -4.77 -11.74 -10.62
C LEU A 16 -4.35 -11.41 -9.19
N GLN A 17 -3.10 -10.99 -9.00
CA GLN A 17 -2.63 -10.58 -7.68
C GLN A 17 -3.38 -9.33 -7.22
N ARG A 18 -3.56 -8.37 -8.13
CA ARG A 18 -4.32 -7.17 -7.79
C ARG A 18 -5.76 -7.51 -7.45
N ALA A 19 -6.38 -8.40 -8.23
CA ALA A 19 -7.76 -8.82 -7.99
C ALA A 19 -7.91 -9.48 -6.62
N TYR A 20 -6.94 -10.30 -6.23
CA TYR A 20 -6.95 -10.96 -4.92
C TYR A 20 -6.94 -9.94 -3.78
N ILE A 21 -6.06 -8.96 -3.84
CA ILE A 21 -5.99 -7.94 -2.80
C ILE A 21 -7.26 -7.08 -2.81
N LYS A 22 -7.79 -6.76 -3.98
CA LYS A 22 -9.02 -5.97 -4.07
C LYS A 22 -10.18 -6.66 -3.35
N LEU A 23 -10.29 -7.98 -3.46
CA LEU A 23 -11.35 -8.70 -2.77
C LEU A 23 -11.22 -8.56 -1.25
N ILE A 24 -9.99 -8.62 -0.74
CA ILE A 24 -9.75 -8.44 0.70
C ILE A 24 -10.15 -7.04 1.12
N LEU A 25 -9.78 -6.02 0.34
CA LEU A 25 -10.12 -4.64 0.65
C LEU A 25 -11.62 -4.40 0.59
N GLN A 26 -12.30 -4.97 -0.39
CA GLN A 26 -13.75 -4.82 -0.52
C GLN A 26 -14.48 -5.45 0.66
N ASP A 27 -14.02 -6.61 1.12
CA ASP A 27 -14.62 -7.26 2.27
C ASP A 27 -14.41 -6.42 3.53
N TYR A 28 -13.22 -5.89 3.71
CA TYR A 28 -12.94 -5.00 4.83
C TYR A 28 -13.84 -3.77 4.78
N GLU A 29 -13.96 -3.16 3.61
CA GLU A 29 -14.78 -1.97 3.43
C GLU A 29 -16.23 -2.21 3.83
N SER A 30 -16.76 -3.37 3.45
CA SER A 30 -18.15 -3.67 3.74
C SER A 30 -18.43 -3.91 5.22
N ARG A 31 -17.39 -4.20 6.01
CA ARG A 31 -17.56 -4.58 7.41
C ARG A 31 -17.09 -3.54 8.41
N CYS A 32 -16.21 -2.66 8.02
CA CYS A 32 -15.49 -1.85 8.98
C CYS A 32 -15.65 -0.33 8.84
N GLY A 33 -16.55 0.12 7.99
CA GLY A 33 -16.83 1.55 7.88
C GLY A 33 -15.70 2.38 7.27
N VAL A 34 -14.80 1.74 6.55
CA VAL A 34 -13.70 2.40 5.87
C VAL A 34 -13.95 2.29 4.39
N ARG A 35 -13.66 3.34 3.65
CA ARG A 35 -13.78 3.34 2.20
C ARG A 35 -12.42 3.51 1.58
N PHE A 36 -12.19 2.83 0.46
CA PHE A 36 -10.95 2.95 -0.26
C PHE A 36 -11.15 3.71 -1.55
N ASN A 37 -10.31 4.71 -1.79
CA ASN A 37 -10.11 5.22 -3.14
C ASN A 37 -8.91 4.44 -3.65
N LEU A 38 -9.16 3.46 -4.50
CA LEU A 38 -8.13 2.52 -4.91
C LEU A 38 -7.57 2.92 -6.26
N TYR A 39 -6.26 3.03 -6.33
CA TYR A 39 -5.54 3.34 -7.55
C TYR A 39 -4.68 2.14 -7.89
N GLU A 40 -4.94 1.52 -9.04
CA GLU A 40 -4.21 0.33 -9.45
C GLU A 40 -3.15 0.67 -10.48
N PHE A 41 -1.97 0.11 -10.31
CA PHE A 41 -0.86 0.29 -11.24
C PHE A 41 -0.24 -1.05 -11.57
N SER A 42 0.13 -1.24 -12.84
CA SER A 42 0.75 -2.47 -13.28
C SER A 42 2.27 -2.34 -13.36
N SER A 43 2.82 -1.18 -13.06
CA SER A 43 4.26 -0.98 -13.05
C SER A 43 4.63 0.10 -12.04
N GLY A 44 5.90 0.08 -11.65
CA GLY A 44 6.41 1.13 -10.76
C GLY A 44 6.43 2.49 -11.43
N GLU A 45 6.65 2.53 -12.75
CA GLU A 45 6.66 3.79 -13.49
C GLU A 45 5.29 4.46 -13.47
N GLU A 46 4.22 3.67 -13.66
CA GLU A 46 2.87 4.22 -13.60
C GLU A 46 2.58 4.79 -12.21
N LEU A 47 2.98 4.05 -11.20
CA LEU A 47 2.79 4.50 -9.82
C LEU A 47 3.50 5.82 -9.58
N LEU A 48 4.77 5.91 -9.97
CA LEU A 48 5.57 7.09 -9.70
C LEU A 48 5.08 8.30 -10.50
N GLU A 49 4.55 8.08 -11.69
CA GLU A 49 3.97 9.17 -12.46
C GLU A 49 2.81 9.81 -11.68
N LYS A 50 1.94 8.97 -11.15
CA LYS A 50 0.80 9.47 -10.35
C LYS A 50 1.28 10.08 -9.03
N PHE A 51 2.21 9.42 -8.36
CA PHE A 51 2.75 9.91 -7.10
C PHE A 51 3.38 11.30 -7.25
N ASN A 52 4.14 11.50 -8.33
CA ASN A 52 4.82 12.78 -8.54
C ASN A 52 3.86 13.94 -8.80
N GLN A 53 2.66 13.64 -9.28
CA GLN A 53 1.66 14.70 -9.47
C GLN A 53 1.13 15.21 -8.14
N ASN A 54 1.07 14.34 -7.12
CA ASN A 54 0.64 14.74 -5.79
C ASN A 54 1.26 13.81 -4.75
N PRO A 55 2.46 14.11 -4.27
CA PRO A 55 3.16 13.23 -3.34
C PRO A 55 2.44 12.99 -2.01
N ASN A 56 1.46 13.80 -1.68
CA ASN A 56 0.74 13.65 -0.42
C ASN A 56 -0.63 12.99 -0.59
N LEU A 57 -0.92 12.48 -1.79
CA LEU A 57 -2.24 11.90 -2.05
C LEU A 57 -2.47 10.60 -1.29
N PHE A 58 -1.49 9.69 -1.30
CA PHE A 58 -1.72 8.34 -0.83
C PHE A 58 -1.47 8.17 0.67
N ASP A 59 -2.36 7.44 1.32
CA ASP A 59 -2.21 7.06 2.72
C ASP A 59 -1.47 5.73 2.85
N LEU A 60 -1.66 4.84 1.88
CA LEU A 60 -1.17 3.47 1.96
C LEU A 60 -0.78 2.95 0.59
N PHE A 61 0.36 2.28 0.53
CA PHE A 61 0.82 1.64 -0.69
C PHE A 61 0.97 0.15 -0.44
N PHE A 62 0.37 -0.66 -1.31
CA PHE A 62 0.70 -2.08 -1.41
C PHE A 62 1.59 -2.23 -2.64
N LEU A 63 2.80 -2.73 -2.45
CA LEU A 63 3.78 -2.82 -3.52
C LEU A 63 4.32 -4.23 -3.65
N ASP A 64 4.31 -4.75 -4.87
CA ASP A 64 5.06 -5.94 -5.20
C ASP A 64 6.52 -5.53 -5.43
N HIS A 65 7.48 -6.37 -5.04
CA HIS A 65 8.88 -6.03 -5.25
C HIS A 65 9.32 -6.34 -6.67
N ARG A 66 9.00 -7.54 -7.18
CA ARG A 66 9.50 -7.93 -8.49
C ARG A 66 8.57 -7.45 -9.58
N MET A 67 8.97 -6.40 -10.26
CA MET A 67 8.27 -5.85 -11.40
C MET A 67 9.25 -5.64 -12.54
N LYS A 68 8.75 -5.34 -13.74
CA LYS A 68 9.58 -5.44 -14.93
C LYS A 68 10.72 -4.45 -15.02
N THR A 69 10.48 -3.20 -14.75
CA THR A 69 11.50 -2.17 -14.98
C THR A 69 12.12 -1.68 -13.69
N ILE A 70 11.32 -1.23 -12.77
CA ILE A 70 11.82 -0.85 -11.45
C ILE A 70 11.20 -1.76 -10.42
N THR A 71 11.94 -2.03 -9.36
CA THR A 71 11.44 -2.88 -8.28
C THR A 71 10.55 -2.08 -7.35
N GLY A 72 9.77 -2.81 -6.55
CA GLY A 72 8.97 -2.15 -5.50
C GLY A 72 9.85 -1.38 -4.52
N LEU A 73 11.03 -1.90 -4.21
CA LEU A 73 11.95 -1.21 -3.32
C LEU A 73 12.46 0.11 -3.93
N GLU A 74 12.77 0.09 -5.22
CA GLU A 74 13.17 1.33 -5.91
C GLU A 74 12.04 2.35 -5.92
N ALA A 75 10.80 1.90 -6.18
CA ALA A 75 9.66 2.80 -6.14
C ALA A 75 9.45 3.35 -4.74
N ALA A 76 9.57 2.51 -3.71
CA ALA A 76 9.41 2.94 -2.33
C ALA A 76 10.48 3.93 -1.90
N SER A 77 11.71 3.74 -2.38
CA SER A 77 12.80 4.68 -2.10
C SER A 77 12.48 6.07 -2.65
N HIS A 78 11.94 6.12 -3.86
CA HIS A 78 11.53 7.38 -4.47
C HIS A 78 10.40 8.03 -3.66
N ILE A 79 9.43 7.22 -3.24
CA ILE A 79 8.31 7.72 -2.43
C ILE A 79 8.81 8.33 -1.12
N ARG A 80 9.74 7.63 -0.45
CA ARG A 80 10.25 8.10 0.84
C ARG A 80 11.05 9.39 0.75
N GLN A 81 11.62 9.71 -0.39
CA GLN A 81 12.32 10.96 -0.56
C GLN A 81 11.37 12.15 -0.48
N ARG A 82 10.09 11.95 -0.80
CA ARG A 82 9.13 13.03 -0.86
C ARG A 82 7.99 12.91 0.15
N ASN A 83 7.78 11.74 0.73
CA ASN A 83 6.73 11.54 1.71
C ASN A 83 7.17 10.49 2.72
N GLN A 84 7.40 10.90 3.94
CA GLN A 84 7.83 10.00 5.00
C GLN A 84 6.68 9.56 5.90
N GLY A 85 5.51 10.15 5.75
CA GLY A 85 4.37 9.86 6.62
C GLY A 85 3.40 8.82 6.08
N CYS A 86 3.49 8.45 4.81
CA CYS A 86 2.59 7.45 4.27
C CYS A 86 3.05 6.05 4.69
N HIS A 87 2.14 5.08 4.58
CA HIS A 87 2.46 3.70 4.93
C HIS A 87 2.76 2.89 3.69
N ILE A 88 3.80 2.08 3.75
CA ILE A 88 4.19 1.20 2.66
C ILE A 88 4.15 -0.24 3.16
N VAL A 89 3.49 -1.11 2.41
CA VAL A 89 3.42 -2.54 2.69
C VAL A 89 3.87 -3.26 1.44
N PHE A 90 4.88 -4.12 1.59
CA PHE A 90 5.29 -4.97 0.48
C PHE A 90 4.53 -6.29 0.53
N ILE A 91 4.10 -6.77 -0.63
CA ILE A 91 3.51 -8.10 -0.76
C ILE A 91 4.29 -8.78 -1.87
N THR A 92 5.15 -9.71 -1.53
CA THR A 92 6.14 -10.20 -2.46
C THR A 92 6.35 -11.70 -2.31
N ALA A 93 7.03 -12.32 -3.26
CA ALA A 93 7.31 -13.75 -3.19
C ALA A 93 8.31 -14.04 -2.06
N SER A 94 8.20 -15.23 -1.47
CA SER A 94 9.02 -15.54 -0.29
C SER A 94 10.51 -15.57 -0.56
N GLU A 95 10.90 -15.85 -1.79
CA GLU A 95 12.32 -15.90 -2.12
C GLU A 95 12.89 -14.53 -2.48
N GLU A 96 12.08 -13.50 -2.49
CA GLU A 96 12.59 -12.19 -2.83
C GLU A 96 13.44 -11.62 -1.71
N GLN A 97 14.53 -11.02 -2.08
CA GLN A 97 15.44 -10.42 -1.15
C GLN A 97 15.66 -8.96 -1.46
N GLY A 98 15.75 -8.17 -0.46
CA GLY A 98 16.00 -6.75 -0.61
C GLY A 98 16.07 -6.10 0.76
N ASP A 99 16.66 -4.92 0.81
CA ASP A 99 16.74 -4.20 2.07
C ASP A 99 15.49 -3.37 2.27
N PHE A 100 14.38 -4.06 2.53
CA PHE A 100 13.09 -3.38 2.72
C PHE A 100 13.12 -2.44 3.92
N LYS A 101 13.97 -2.70 4.91
CA LYS A 101 14.03 -1.84 6.09
C LYS A 101 14.47 -0.43 5.74
N ALA A 102 15.20 -0.26 4.64
CA ALA A 102 15.69 1.05 4.26
C ALA A 102 14.56 2.05 3.96
N VAL A 103 13.36 1.58 3.65
CA VAL A 103 12.22 2.46 3.37
C VAL A 103 11.19 2.45 4.49
N SER A 104 11.51 1.87 5.63
CA SER A 104 10.65 1.84 6.81
C SER A 104 9.22 1.40 6.48
N PRO A 105 9.04 0.18 5.94
CA PRO A 105 7.70 -0.29 5.62
C PRO A 105 6.93 -0.62 6.89
N LEU A 106 5.61 -0.52 6.82
CA LEU A 106 4.77 -0.95 7.92
C LEU A 106 4.83 -2.47 8.06
N ARG A 107 4.80 -3.19 6.95
CA ARG A 107 4.91 -4.65 6.93
C ARG A 107 5.48 -5.13 5.62
N VAL A 108 6.07 -6.30 5.65
CA VAL A 108 6.45 -7.04 4.44
C VAL A 108 5.74 -8.39 4.51
N LEU A 109 4.84 -8.65 3.58
CA LEU A 109 4.05 -9.86 3.55
C LEU A 109 4.51 -10.75 2.40
N THR A 110 4.41 -12.07 2.60
CA THR A 110 4.73 -13.05 1.55
C THR A 110 3.46 -13.41 0.80
N LYS A 111 3.57 -13.56 -0.51
CA LYS A 111 2.44 -13.98 -1.34
C LYS A 111 2.11 -15.45 -1.12
N PRO A 112 0.84 -15.82 -1.07
CA PRO A 112 -0.32 -14.92 -1.09
C PRO A 112 -0.51 -14.29 0.28
N ALA A 113 -0.85 -13.02 0.30
CA ALA A 113 -1.04 -12.33 1.57
C ALA A 113 -2.23 -12.93 2.31
N GLN A 114 -2.06 -13.18 3.60
CA GLN A 114 -3.15 -13.71 4.39
C GLN A 114 -4.16 -12.60 4.65
N PRO A 115 -5.45 -12.84 4.45
CA PRO A 115 -6.47 -11.80 4.70
C PRO A 115 -6.38 -11.20 6.10
N ALA A 116 -6.13 -12.02 7.11
CA ALA A 116 -6.03 -11.53 8.48
C ALA A 116 -4.87 -10.56 8.65
N ALA A 117 -3.74 -10.80 7.98
CA ALA A 117 -2.60 -9.90 8.05
C ALA A 117 -2.90 -8.56 7.37
N VAL A 118 -3.61 -8.60 6.24
CA VAL A 118 -4.02 -7.38 5.55
C VAL A 118 -4.99 -6.58 6.43
N TRP A 119 -5.96 -7.26 7.04
CA TRP A 119 -6.92 -6.60 7.94
C TRP A 119 -6.22 -5.94 9.13
N ASP A 120 -5.21 -6.60 9.71
CA ASP A 120 -4.46 -6.02 10.81
C ASP A 120 -3.76 -4.72 10.39
N ILE A 121 -3.21 -4.70 9.19
CA ILE A 121 -2.59 -3.51 8.63
C ILE A 121 -3.64 -2.41 8.44
N LEU A 122 -4.79 -2.76 7.88
CA LEU A 122 -5.84 -1.78 7.62
C LEU A 122 -6.38 -1.19 8.92
N ASP A 123 -6.50 -2.00 9.96
CA ASP A 123 -6.93 -1.50 11.27
C ASP A 123 -5.95 -0.45 11.79
N LYS A 124 -4.66 -0.69 11.64
CA LYS A 124 -3.66 0.27 12.10
C LYS A 124 -3.69 1.56 11.30
N VAL A 125 -3.75 1.45 9.98
CA VAL A 125 -3.76 2.63 9.11
C VAL A 125 -5.03 3.45 9.30
N ALA A 126 -6.18 2.78 9.41
CA ALA A 126 -7.45 3.45 9.61
C ALA A 126 -7.49 4.17 10.97
N ALA A 127 -6.99 3.51 12.01
CA ALA A 127 -6.95 4.12 13.33
C ALA A 127 -6.10 5.39 13.35
N GLU A 128 -4.97 5.37 12.65
CA GLU A 128 -4.12 6.54 12.55
C GLU A 128 -4.80 7.66 11.79
N LYS A 129 -5.53 7.34 10.75
CA LYS A 129 -6.24 8.36 9.96
C LYS A 129 -7.38 8.98 10.76
N ILE A 130 -8.09 8.17 11.54
CA ILE A 130 -9.19 8.65 12.36
C ILE A 130 -8.68 9.54 13.51
N SER A 131 -7.57 9.18 14.12
CA SER A 131 -7.00 9.90 15.22
C SER A 131 -5.67 10.45 14.85
N PRO A 132 -5.60 11.41 13.94
CA PRO A 132 -4.37 11.67 13.30
C PRO A 132 -3.46 12.34 14.21
N SER A 133 -3.49 12.72 15.08
CA SER A 133 -2.45 13.38 15.52
C SER A 133 -2.70 14.01 16.63
N HIS A 134 -3.00 13.35 17.38
CA HIS A 134 -2.88 13.87 18.54
C HIS A 134 -1.66 14.44 18.85
N SER A 135 -0.84 14.28 17.99
CA SER A 135 0.39 14.85 18.19
C SER A 135 0.31 16.23 18.07
N GLY A 136 -0.64 16.60 17.78
CA GLY A 136 -0.73 18.00 17.64
C GLY A 136 0.12 18.53 18.46
#